data_64f7fafe1b1ba20a2ef106fbf2c7aa87
#
_entry.id   64f7fafe1b1ba20a2ef106fbf2c7aa87
#
_cell.length_a   1.000
_cell.length_b   1.000
_cell.length_c   1.000
_cell.angle_alpha   90.00
_cell.angle_beta   90.00
_cell.angle_gamma   90.00
#
_symmetry.space_group_name_H-M   'P 1'
#
loop_
_entity.id
_entity.type
_entity.pdbx_description
1 polymer ?
#
loop_
_entity_poly.entity_id
_entity_poly.type
_entity_poly.pdbx_seq_one_letter_code
_entity_poly.pdbx_strand_id
1 'polypeptide(L)'
;TPVLQPVYGGAAAQPFTSHHNALDITLYLRISLEPYLKRLIVGGLDRVYEIGKCFRNEGLDRTHNPEFTMLELYQAYGDYNDMMAVTEEIFEKTALAVNGTTNAVFDGKEIDLKTPWKRIKVADALKQYAGLDVMNMSDQDLDAAVDRAGGAIKGGFNRGLAIDKLFELLVEEKLV
;
A
#
# COMPACT_ATOMS: atom_id res chain seq x y z
N THR A 1 -7.07 2.89 -18.42
CA THR A 1 -7.09 1.45 -18.79
C THR A 1 -8.47 0.84 -18.51
N PRO A 2 -8.80 -0.37 -19.05
CA PRO A 2 -10.12 -0.96 -18.93
C PRO A 2 -10.54 -1.23 -17.49
N VAL A 3 -11.79 -0.90 -17.15
CA VAL A 3 -12.42 -1.25 -15.87
C VAL A 3 -12.89 -2.72 -15.88
N LEU A 4 -13.49 -3.16 -16.99
CA LEU A 4 -13.87 -4.55 -17.19
C LEU A 4 -12.72 -5.30 -17.84
N GLN A 5 -12.28 -6.38 -17.22
CA GLN A 5 -11.08 -7.13 -17.61
C GLN A 5 -11.39 -8.62 -17.73
N PRO A 6 -10.87 -9.33 -18.75
CA PRO A 6 -11.05 -10.79 -18.87
C PRO A 6 -10.21 -11.58 -17.85
N VAL A 7 -9.17 -10.96 -17.30
CA VAL A 7 -8.30 -11.53 -16.26
C VAL A 7 -8.01 -10.45 -15.24
N TYR A 8 -8.27 -10.72 -13.98
CA TYR A 8 -7.93 -9.79 -12.88
C TYR A 8 -6.56 -10.12 -12.29
N GLY A 9 -5.93 -9.14 -11.61
CA GLY A 9 -4.64 -9.32 -10.97
C GLY A 9 -4.07 -8.01 -10.43
N GLY A 10 -2.82 -8.06 -9.93
CA GLY A 10 -2.10 -6.92 -9.38
C GLY A 10 -2.37 -6.64 -7.90
N ALA A 11 -3.24 -7.44 -7.27
CA ALA A 11 -3.49 -7.39 -5.84
C ALA A 11 -4.02 -8.74 -5.34
N ALA A 12 -3.87 -9.01 -4.04
CA ALA A 12 -4.50 -10.14 -3.36
C ALA A 12 -5.89 -9.73 -2.87
N ALA A 13 -6.84 -9.60 -3.79
CA ALA A 13 -8.19 -9.14 -3.52
C ALA A 13 -9.24 -9.93 -4.31
N GLN A 14 -10.47 -10.00 -3.78
CA GLN A 14 -11.59 -10.66 -4.43
C GLN A 14 -12.24 -9.71 -5.45
N PRO A 15 -12.36 -10.07 -6.74
CA PRO A 15 -13.02 -9.21 -7.73
C PRO A 15 -14.55 -9.31 -7.67
N PHE A 16 -15.24 -8.26 -8.13
CA PHE A 16 -16.61 -8.37 -8.60
C PHE A 16 -16.60 -8.98 -10.00
N THR A 17 -17.58 -9.85 -10.30
CA THR A 17 -17.70 -10.52 -11.58
C THR A 17 -18.92 -10.02 -12.35
N SER A 18 -18.84 -10.05 -13.68
CA SER A 18 -19.92 -9.78 -14.61
C SER A 18 -19.85 -10.74 -15.79
N HIS A 19 -20.90 -10.75 -16.64
CA HIS A 19 -20.97 -11.58 -17.84
C HIS A 19 -21.10 -10.70 -19.09
N HIS A 20 -20.29 -10.98 -20.11
CA HIS A 20 -20.39 -10.32 -21.41
C HIS A 20 -21.26 -11.17 -22.34
N ASN A 21 -22.53 -10.79 -22.52
CA ASN A 21 -23.52 -11.59 -23.24
C ASN A 21 -23.15 -11.93 -24.68
N ALA A 22 -22.58 -10.97 -25.43
CA ALA A 22 -22.24 -11.18 -26.85
C ALA A 22 -21.03 -12.08 -27.08
N LEU A 23 -20.11 -12.16 -26.10
CA LEU A 23 -18.90 -12.99 -26.19
C LEU A 23 -18.99 -14.25 -25.35
N ASP A 24 -20.04 -14.38 -24.54
CA ASP A 24 -20.24 -15.49 -23.60
C ASP A 24 -19.03 -15.75 -22.70
N ILE A 25 -18.47 -14.67 -22.12
CA ILE A 25 -17.31 -14.75 -21.23
C ILE A 25 -17.55 -14.03 -19.90
N THR A 26 -16.89 -14.51 -18.85
CA THR A 26 -16.82 -13.81 -17.57
C THR A 26 -15.86 -12.63 -17.67
N LEU A 27 -16.28 -11.49 -17.16
CA LEU A 27 -15.47 -10.31 -16.96
C LEU A 27 -15.39 -9.96 -15.47
N TYR A 28 -14.32 -9.28 -15.10
CA TYR A 28 -14.05 -8.84 -13.75
C TYR A 28 -13.94 -7.32 -13.71
N LEU A 29 -14.53 -6.67 -12.71
CA LEU A 29 -14.18 -5.32 -12.38
C LEU A 29 -12.75 -5.30 -11.82
N ARG A 30 -11.90 -4.40 -12.31
CA ARG A 30 -10.48 -4.36 -11.95
C ARG A 30 -10.27 -4.12 -10.46
N ILE A 31 -9.38 -4.88 -9.86
CA ILE A 31 -8.96 -4.75 -8.45
C ILE A 31 -7.72 -3.88 -8.29
N SER A 32 -6.98 -3.62 -9.39
CA SER A 32 -5.74 -2.85 -9.49
C SER A 32 -5.54 -2.33 -10.92
N LEU A 33 -4.73 -1.30 -11.07
CA LEU A 33 -4.30 -0.75 -12.36
C LEU A 33 -3.03 -1.43 -12.88
N GLU A 34 -2.29 -2.11 -12.01
CA GLU A 34 -0.97 -2.69 -12.21
C GLU A 34 -0.82 -3.51 -13.52
N PRO A 35 -1.69 -4.51 -13.82
CA PRO A 35 -1.45 -5.38 -14.98
C PRO A 35 -1.43 -4.64 -16.31
N TYR A 36 -2.23 -3.59 -16.44
CA TYR A 36 -2.28 -2.79 -17.66
C TYR A 36 -1.18 -1.74 -17.72
N LEU A 37 -0.85 -1.09 -16.62
CA LEU A 37 0.24 -0.11 -16.57
C LEU A 37 1.59 -0.78 -16.84
N LYS A 38 1.82 -1.99 -16.32
CA LYS A 38 3.02 -2.79 -16.64
C LYS A 38 3.08 -3.17 -18.12
N ARG A 39 1.96 -3.49 -18.77
CA ARG A 39 1.92 -3.74 -20.22
C ARG A 39 2.29 -2.50 -21.02
N LEU A 40 1.90 -1.31 -20.58
CA LEU A 40 2.31 -0.05 -21.23
C LEU A 40 3.82 0.17 -21.12
N ILE A 41 4.44 -0.13 -19.98
CA ILE A 41 5.90 -0.10 -19.82
C ILE A 41 6.57 -1.10 -20.78
N VAL A 42 6.06 -2.33 -20.87
CA VAL A 42 6.56 -3.34 -21.83
C VAL A 42 6.38 -2.87 -23.28
N GLY A 43 5.30 -2.10 -23.54
CA GLY A 43 5.02 -1.49 -24.83
C GLY A 43 5.93 -0.30 -25.18
N GLY A 44 6.87 0.09 -24.30
CA GLY A 44 7.86 1.14 -24.55
C GLY A 44 7.52 2.52 -24.00
N LEU A 45 6.52 2.63 -23.10
CA LEU A 45 6.27 3.86 -22.37
C LEU A 45 7.13 3.90 -21.11
N ASP A 46 8.08 4.81 -21.03
CA ASP A 46 9.03 4.87 -19.92
C ASP A 46 8.40 5.27 -18.58
N ARG A 47 7.33 6.06 -18.60
CA ARG A 47 6.62 6.53 -17.40
C ARG A 47 5.12 6.55 -17.67
N VAL A 48 4.37 5.95 -16.78
CA VAL A 48 2.91 5.90 -16.86
C VAL A 48 2.29 6.11 -15.49
N TYR A 49 1.13 6.74 -15.46
CA TYR A 49 0.28 6.78 -14.27
C TYR A 49 -1.18 6.74 -14.67
N GLU A 50 -2.01 6.30 -13.76
CA GLU A 50 -3.47 6.37 -13.89
C GLU A 50 -4.09 6.69 -12.53
N ILE A 51 -5.07 7.58 -12.54
CA ILE A 51 -5.96 7.80 -11.40
C ILE A 51 -7.33 7.26 -11.81
N GLY A 52 -7.81 6.22 -11.13
CA GLY A 52 -9.04 5.57 -11.55
C GLY A 52 -9.71 4.75 -10.45
N LYS A 53 -10.94 4.33 -10.73
CA LYS A 53 -11.71 3.48 -9.83
C LYS A 53 -11.20 2.05 -9.87
N CYS A 54 -11.01 1.47 -8.68
CA CYS A 54 -10.79 0.04 -8.48
C CYS A 54 -11.88 -0.53 -7.57
N PHE A 55 -12.06 -1.85 -7.64
CA PHE A 55 -13.19 -2.54 -7.03
C PHE A 55 -12.69 -3.79 -6.32
N ARG A 56 -13.00 -3.95 -5.03
CA ARG A 56 -12.66 -5.13 -4.24
C ARG A 56 -13.89 -5.63 -3.50
N ASN A 57 -14.30 -6.88 -3.78
CA ASN A 57 -15.47 -7.53 -3.17
C ASN A 57 -15.07 -8.20 -1.85
N GLU A 58 -14.76 -7.37 -0.87
CA GLU A 58 -14.31 -7.77 0.46
C GLU A 58 -15.18 -7.11 1.53
N GLY A 59 -14.73 -7.12 2.78
CA GLY A 59 -15.44 -6.47 3.88
C GLY A 59 -15.59 -4.96 3.70
N LEU A 60 -16.49 -4.37 4.47
CA LEU A 60 -16.72 -2.93 4.54
C LEU A 60 -16.41 -2.44 5.95
N ASP A 61 -15.50 -1.47 6.08
CA ASP A 61 -15.17 -0.81 7.35
C ASP A 61 -14.81 0.68 7.12
N ARG A 62 -14.26 1.34 8.11
CA ARG A 62 -13.91 2.78 8.02
C ARG A 62 -12.83 3.08 6.97
N THR A 63 -11.99 2.12 6.63
CA THR A 63 -10.83 2.27 5.75
C THR A 63 -10.97 1.49 4.44
N HIS A 64 -11.95 0.60 4.36
CA HIS A 64 -12.18 -0.25 3.19
C HIS A 64 -13.57 -0.01 2.59
N ASN A 65 -13.59 0.58 1.40
CA ASN A 65 -14.79 0.72 0.58
C ASN A 65 -14.68 -0.20 -0.64
N PRO A 66 -15.72 -0.95 -1.03
CA PRO A 66 -15.71 -1.82 -2.20
C PRO A 66 -15.36 -1.13 -3.52
N GLU A 67 -15.69 0.15 -3.65
CA GLU A 67 -15.27 1.02 -4.76
C GLU A 67 -14.43 2.17 -4.20
N PHE A 68 -13.22 2.35 -4.72
CA PHE A 68 -12.33 3.42 -4.30
C PHE A 68 -11.51 3.95 -5.47
N THR A 69 -10.96 5.16 -5.32
CA THR A 69 -10.07 5.75 -6.30
C THR A 69 -8.62 5.44 -5.91
N MET A 70 -7.85 4.95 -6.86
CA MET A 70 -6.43 4.62 -6.71
C MET A 70 -5.61 5.42 -7.69
N LEU A 71 -4.46 5.93 -7.26
CA LEU A 71 -3.36 6.38 -8.11
C LEU A 71 -2.31 5.27 -8.13
N GLU A 72 -1.97 4.79 -9.31
CA GLU A 72 -0.78 3.97 -9.51
C GLU A 72 0.13 4.62 -10.56
N LEU A 73 1.43 4.49 -10.38
CA LEU A 73 2.43 4.98 -11.32
C LEU A 73 3.58 3.97 -11.46
N TYR A 74 4.15 3.93 -12.67
CA TYR A 74 5.25 3.03 -13.02
C TYR A 74 6.29 3.79 -13.81
N GLN A 75 7.56 3.50 -13.53
CA GLN A 75 8.70 4.07 -14.25
C GLN A 75 9.68 2.96 -14.62
N ALA A 76 10.04 2.88 -15.90
CA ALA A 76 11.11 2.00 -16.37
C ALA A 76 12.46 2.45 -15.78
N TYR A 77 13.33 1.47 -15.49
CA TYR A 77 14.70 1.67 -15.00
C TYR A 77 14.82 2.43 -13.66
N GLY A 78 13.70 2.64 -12.95
CA GLY A 78 13.69 3.22 -11.61
C GLY A 78 13.73 2.13 -10.53
N ASP A 79 14.30 2.46 -9.37
CA ASP A 79 14.27 1.61 -8.18
C ASP A 79 13.32 2.18 -7.09
N TYR A 80 13.31 1.55 -5.92
CA TYR A 80 12.47 1.99 -4.80
C TYR A 80 12.87 3.38 -4.25
N ASN A 81 14.13 3.82 -4.42
CA ASN A 81 14.55 5.16 -4.02
C ASN A 81 13.93 6.22 -4.93
N ASP A 82 13.87 5.95 -6.25
CA ASP A 82 13.18 6.82 -7.20
C ASP A 82 11.70 6.92 -6.84
N MET A 83 11.07 5.81 -6.49
CA MET A 83 9.64 5.80 -6.10
C MET A 83 9.39 6.53 -4.78
N MET A 84 10.30 6.45 -3.81
CA MET A 84 10.23 7.25 -2.59
C MET A 84 10.31 8.74 -2.91
N ALA A 85 11.25 9.16 -3.77
CA ALA A 85 11.41 10.57 -4.16
C ALA A 85 10.16 11.09 -4.90
N VAL A 86 9.62 10.31 -5.84
CA VAL A 86 8.38 10.65 -6.57
C VAL A 86 7.20 10.78 -5.60
N THR A 87 7.08 9.86 -4.63
CA THR A 87 6.00 9.91 -3.63
C THR A 87 6.10 11.18 -2.78
N GLU A 88 7.28 11.50 -2.26
CA GLU A 88 7.52 12.73 -1.52
C GLU A 88 7.13 13.97 -2.34
N GLU A 89 7.58 14.04 -3.59
CA GLU A 89 7.30 15.16 -4.48
C GLU A 89 5.81 15.34 -4.75
N ILE A 90 5.05 14.24 -4.93
CA ILE A 90 3.59 14.27 -5.12
C ILE A 90 2.92 14.88 -3.90
N PHE A 91 3.24 14.42 -2.68
CA PHE A 91 2.62 14.90 -1.46
C PHE A 91 2.97 16.37 -1.18
N GLU A 92 4.25 16.76 -1.25
CA GLU A 92 4.68 18.13 -1.03
C GLU A 92 4.04 19.11 -2.01
N LYS A 93 4.08 18.81 -3.31
CA LYS A 93 3.47 19.67 -4.35
C LYS A 93 1.95 19.75 -4.21
N THR A 94 1.30 18.65 -3.86
CA THR A 94 -0.15 18.63 -3.64
C THR A 94 -0.52 19.49 -2.43
N ALA A 95 0.21 19.35 -1.31
CA ALA A 95 -0.01 20.19 -0.13
C ALA A 95 0.16 21.68 -0.43
N LEU A 96 1.24 22.05 -1.13
CA LEU A 96 1.47 23.43 -1.57
C LEU A 96 0.35 23.96 -2.48
N ALA A 97 -0.11 23.14 -3.42
CA ALA A 97 -1.15 23.53 -4.36
C ALA A 97 -2.53 23.71 -3.70
N VAL A 98 -2.86 22.89 -2.71
CA VAL A 98 -4.17 22.85 -2.05
C VAL A 98 -4.21 23.78 -0.83
N ASN A 99 -3.17 23.73 0.00
CA ASN A 99 -3.14 24.42 1.30
C ASN A 99 -2.30 25.71 1.28
N GLY A 100 -1.48 25.93 0.24
CA GLY A 100 -0.50 27.02 0.18
C GLY A 100 0.72 26.83 1.11
N THR A 101 0.81 25.69 1.77
CA THR A 101 1.89 25.30 2.69
C THR A 101 2.11 23.79 2.65
N THR A 102 3.28 23.31 3.11
CA THR A 102 3.54 21.87 3.26
C THR A 102 2.82 21.24 4.45
N ASN A 103 2.31 22.05 5.37
CA ASN A 103 1.57 21.54 6.53
C ASN A 103 0.15 21.14 6.15
N ALA A 104 -0.25 19.95 6.57
CA ALA A 104 -1.59 19.42 6.46
C ALA A 104 -2.12 19.03 7.85
N VAL A 105 -3.44 19.02 8.03
CA VAL A 105 -4.08 18.52 9.24
C VAL A 105 -4.88 17.28 8.90
N PHE A 106 -4.60 16.18 9.57
CA PHE A 106 -5.33 14.94 9.45
C PHE A 106 -5.67 14.38 10.84
N ASP A 107 -6.95 14.11 11.07
CA ASP A 107 -7.48 13.62 12.35
C ASP A 107 -7.01 14.46 13.57
N GLY A 108 -6.97 15.81 13.40
CA GLY A 108 -6.53 16.75 14.42
C GLY A 108 -5.03 16.85 14.66
N LYS A 109 -4.22 16.08 13.91
CA LYS A 109 -2.75 16.12 13.97
C LYS A 109 -2.20 16.98 12.83
N GLU A 110 -1.22 17.84 13.13
CA GLU A 110 -0.44 18.53 12.10
C GLU A 110 0.64 17.60 11.55
N ILE A 111 0.72 17.53 10.21
CA ILE A 111 1.70 16.73 9.48
C ILE A 111 2.47 17.67 8.56
N ASP A 112 3.79 17.71 8.70
CA ASP A 112 4.68 18.41 7.76
C ASP A 112 5.06 17.48 6.60
N LEU A 113 4.54 17.78 5.42
CA LEU A 113 4.79 17.04 4.19
C LEU A 113 6.02 17.55 3.43
N LYS A 114 6.81 18.46 4.04
CA LYS A 114 8.05 18.98 3.45
C LYS A 114 9.08 17.86 3.29
N THR A 115 9.68 17.82 2.11
CA THR A 115 10.74 16.84 1.79
C THR A 115 12.14 17.33 2.23
N PRO A 116 13.14 16.42 2.47
CA PRO A 116 13.02 14.95 2.41
C PRO A 116 12.42 14.36 3.68
N TRP A 117 11.64 13.29 3.54
CA TRP A 117 11.10 12.57 4.68
C TRP A 117 12.14 11.66 5.34
N LYS A 118 11.92 11.36 6.62
CA LYS A 118 12.79 10.43 7.36
C LYS A 118 12.76 9.04 6.75
N ARG A 119 13.93 8.47 6.52
CA ARG A 119 14.10 7.07 6.11
C ARG A 119 14.41 6.23 7.35
N ILE A 120 13.61 5.20 7.60
CA ILE A 120 13.83 4.26 8.69
C ILE A 120 13.50 2.83 8.21
N LYS A 121 14.33 1.87 8.56
CA LYS A 121 14.03 0.46 8.31
C LYS A 121 13.02 -0.06 9.33
N VAL A 122 12.16 -0.99 8.94
CA VAL A 122 11.15 -1.60 9.82
C VAL A 122 11.78 -2.15 11.12
N ALA A 123 12.89 -2.88 11.02
CA ALA A 123 13.58 -3.41 12.19
C ALA A 123 14.11 -2.31 13.13
N ASP A 124 14.65 -1.22 12.56
CA ASP A 124 15.16 -0.08 13.34
C ASP A 124 13.99 0.69 13.99
N ALA A 125 12.86 0.80 13.29
CA ALA A 125 11.66 1.42 13.83
C ALA A 125 11.09 0.60 15.00
N LEU A 126 11.00 -0.72 14.88
CA LEU A 126 10.58 -1.62 15.97
C LEU A 126 11.51 -1.49 17.18
N LYS A 127 12.81 -1.43 16.95
CA LYS A 127 13.79 -1.22 18.02
C LYS A 127 13.63 0.16 18.68
N GLN A 128 13.46 1.21 17.90
CA GLN A 128 13.36 2.58 18.38
C GLN A 128 12.05 2.87 19.10
N TYR A 129 10.92 2.43 18.57
CA TYR A 129 9.58 2.84 19.03
C TYR A 129 8.89 1.78 19.92
N ALA A 130 9.28 0.49 19.80
CA ALA A 130 8.71 -0.61 20.59
C ALA A 130 9.74 -1.32 21.49
N GLY A 131 11.03 -1.00 21.39
CA GLY A 131 12.08 -1.65 22.18
C GLY A 131 12.36 -3.11 21.76
N LEU A 132 11.91 -3.52 20.57
CA LEU A 132 12.02 -4.90 20.08
C LEU A 132 13.16 -5.01 19.06
N ASP A 133 14.22 -5.74 19.41
CA ASP A 133 15.32 -6.08 18.49
C ASP A 133 14.98 -7.35 17.69
N VAL A 134 14.02 -7.22 16.79
CA VAL A 134 13.44 -8.34 16.03
C VAL A 134 14.44 -9.13 15.20
N MET A 135 15.60 -8.56 14.88
CA MET A 135 16.65 -9.26 14.13
C MET A 135 17.36 -10.30 15.01
N ASN A 136 17.44 -10.08 16.32
CA ASN A 136 18.12 -10.92 17.28
C ASN A 136 17.17 -11.77 18.14
N MET A 137 15.84 -11.62 17.96
CA MET A 137 14.84 -12.44 18.66
C MET A 137 14.71 -13.82 18.03
N SER A 138 14.44 -14.85 18.86
CA SER A 138 14.03 -16.17 18.37
C SER A 138 12.62 -16.13 17.77
N ASP A 139 12.27 -17.14 16.98
CA ASP A 139 10.93 -17.28 16.42
C ASP A 139 9.85 -17.42 17.50
N GLN A 140 10.17 -18.11 18.58
CA GLN A 140 9.28 -18.25 19.74
C GLN A 140 9.06 -16.91 20.47
N ASP A 141 10.12 -16.10 20.62
CA ASP A 141 10.00 -14.77 21.24
C ASP A 141 9.21 -13.79 20.36
N LEU A 142 9.36 -13.89 19.05
CA LEU A 142 8.58 -13.09 18.10
C LEU A 142 7.10 -13.45 18.15
N ASP A 143 6.77 -14.74 18.13
CA ASP A 143 5.38 -15.22 18.24
C ASP A 143 4.74 -14.76 19.55
N ALA A 144 5.43 -14.97 20.66
CA ALA A 144 5.00 -14.48 21.97
C ALA A 144 4.87 -12.94 22.04
N ALA A 145 5.68 -12.21 21.28
CA ALA A 145 5.57 -10.74 21.20
C ALA A 145 4.32 -10.31 20.43
N VAL A 146 3.96 -11.02 19.36
CA VAL A 146 2.70 -10.77 18.61
C VAL A 146 1.50 -11.01 19.50
N ASP A 147 1.47 -12.12 20.25
CA ASP A 147 0.39 -12.42 21.20
C ASP A 147 0.27 -11.34 22.28
N ARG A 148 1.39 -10.90 22.87
CA ARG A 148 1.40 -9.81 23.86
C ARG A 148 0.90 -8.48 23.32
N ALA A 149 1.14 -8.22 22.02
CA ALA A 149 0.64 -7.03 21.34
C ALA A 149 -0.86 -7.12 20.95
N GLY A 150 -1.52 -8.26 21.25
CA GLY A 150 -2.92 -8.49 20.90
C GLY A 150 -3.15 -8.90 19.44
N GLY A 151 -2.09 -9.32 18.74
CA GLY A 151 -2.15 -9.78 17.36
C GLY A 151 -2.30 -11.29 17.24
N ALA A 152 -2.47 -11.75 16.01
CA ALA A 152 -2.43 -13.17 15.65
C ALA A 152 -1.93 -13.34 14.21
N ILE A 153 -1.19 -14.42 13.95
CA ILE A 153 -0.68 -14.76 12.62
C ILE A 153 -1.59 -15.86 12.04
N LYS A 154 -2.31 -15.53 10.96
CA LYS A 154 -3.16 -16.49 10.26
C LYS A 154 -2.30 -17.47 9.45
N GLY A 155 -2.66 -18.76 9.51
CA GLY A 155 -2.00 -19.80 8.70
C GLY A 155 -0.71 -20.40 9.29
N GLY A 156 -0.39 -20.10 10.55
CA GLY A 156 0.80 -20.57 11.25
C GLY A 156 1.93 -19.53 11.28
N PHE A 157 2.92 -19.77 12.14
CA PHE A 157 4.01 -18.83 12.35
C PHE A 157 4.82 -18.59 11.05
N ASN A 158 5.05 -17.34 10.74
CA ASN A 158 5.97 -16.86 9.72
C ASN A 158 6.70 -15.63 10.25
N ARG A 159 8.04 -15.66 10.26
CA ARG A 159 8.87 -14.60 10.83
C ARG A 159 8.61 -13.23 10.20
N GLY A 160 8.46 -13.18 8.86
CA GLY A 160 8.17 -11.94 8.15
C GLY A 160 6.82 -11.34 8.54
N LEU A 161 5.77 -12.18 8.59
CA LEU A 161 4.44 -11.77 9.02
C LEU A 161 4.40 -11.36 10.49
N ALA A 162 5.21 -11.99 11.36
CA ALA A 162 5.32 -11.59 12.76
C ALA A 162 5.93 -10.19 12.91
N ILE A 163 6.99 -9.90 12.18
CA ILE A 163 7.64 -8.58 12.18
C ILE A 163 6.69 -7.51 11.62
N ASP A 164 6.01 -7.81 10.52
CA ASP A 164 5.01 -6.94 9.91
C ASP A 164 3.86 -6.64 10.89
N LYS A 165 3.31 -7.67 11.53
CA LYS A 165 2.24 -7.51 12.52
C LYS A 165 2.66 -6.70 13.75
N LEU A 166 3.88 -6.89 14.23
CA LEU A 166 4.42 -6.09 15.33
C LEU A 166 4.61 -4.62 14.92
N PHE A 167 5.04 -4.37 13.68
CA PHE A 167 5.16 -3.02 13.16
C PHE A 167 3.80 -2.32 13.08
N GLU A 168 2.79 -2.96 12.49
CA GLU A 168 1.42 -2.46 12.43
C GLU A 168 0.88 -2.08 13.82
N LEU A 169 1.00 -3.01 14.79
CA LEU A 169 0.40 -2.82 16.12
C LEU A 169 1.14 -1.83 17.03
N LEU A 170 2.47 -1.71 16.91
CA LEU A 170 3.28 -1.02 17.91
C LEU A 170 3.99 0.23 17.42
N VAL A 171 4.11 0.40 16.10
CA VAL A 171 4.96 1.44 15.51
C VAL A 171 4.22 2.35 14.56
N GLU A 172 3.35 1.82 13.70
CA GLU A 172 2.74 2.56 12.59
C GLU A 172 2.09 3.87 13.04
N GLU A 173 1.28 3.86 14.09
CA GLU A 173 0.62 5.06 14.64
C GLU A 173 1.59 6.09 15.25
N LYS A 174 2.86 5.71 15.48
CA LYS A 174 3.88 6.58 16.06
C LYS A 174 4.77 7.26 15.02
N LEU A 175 4.57 6.95 13.75
CA LEU A 175 5.37 7.49 12.64
C LEU A 175 4.79 8.77 12.05
N VAL A 176 3.72 9.30 12.62
CA VAL A 176 3.03 10.54 12.19
C VAL A 176 3.60 11.74 12.93
#